data_28204ce051c36f5af4a45ddef815eb23
#
_entry.id   28204ce051c36f5af4a45ddef815eb23
#
_cell.length_a   1.000
_cell.length_b   1.000
_cell.length_c   1.000
_cell.angle_alpha   90.00
_cell.angle_beta   90.00
_cell.angle_gamma   90.00
#
_symmetry.space_group_name_H-M   'P 1'
#
loop_
_entity.id
_entity.type
_entity.pdbx_description
1 polymer ?
#
loop_
_entity_poly.entity_id
_entity_poly.type
_entity_poly.pdbx_seq_one_letter_code
_entity_poly.pdbx_strand_id
1 'polypeptide(L)'
;MTATHTAPATALEVAQLHPDALDIGENVRDSVDLTQTPDFVESIRENGVLEAISAVRTADGTIVVRDGQRRTLAARETGLTSIPVVIYPDTEGSDKARAVDRIGKQITANRHREGLTAAQHTRGVAQMLEFGASITKVSKTLAMNKKDVKAQAAVGKAEAARTALDAGQLDLEQAAVVAEFEEAGDTEAVEMLLNTGPYNFTYTAQRIRDRREEEVAYAQTAAPYAEQGFTILTAAPDHRTALTPADLLTTDGGEVTQELIDATPKFWSVVLVYADVLCDTATGNPVDEDDIDWDTAEDDDAVPAEGLRHANTAEWREEWTAEYFCHDHEGAGLALTPVMEAVRSTAAAATDEEEAAEGALTDEERAAEAARRQREREAKDKQERRRVRELNKQAESATTVRREFLRTSLLARKTPPGAAAAYVAATIAQDPHLLTEHKAGEVLAELMGLPSVYPGKEIAATAAKATEARAQVLTLALVLAAQESRMVKDAWRSKPRNADRYLSFLMGQGYTLAAVEEIITGQLTFDEVAID
;
A
#
# COMPACT_ATOMS: atom_id res chain seq x y z
N MET A 1 58.05 45.33 1.21
CA MET A 1 58.09 43.93 0.80
C MET A 1 56.65 43.55 0.44
N THR A 2 56.39 43.53 -0.85
CA THR A 2 55.09 43.27 -1.44
C THR A 2 54.87 41.75 -1.51
N ALA A 3 53.92 41.24 -0.76
CA ALA A 3 53.48 39.85 -0.87
C ALA A 3 52.71 39.66 -2.17
N THR A 4 53.25 38.90 -3.06
CA THR A 4 52.62 38.48 -4.31
C THR A 4 51.56 37.46 -3.97
N HIS A 5 50.30 37.88 -3.99
CA HIS A 5 49.15 36.98 -3.98
C HIS A 5 49.12 36.28 -5.35
N THR A 6 49.56 35.02 -5.40
CA THR A 6 49.36 34.17 -6.58
C THR A 6 47.88 33.80 -6.62
N ALA A 7 47.15 34.32 -7.61
CA ALA A 7 45.78 33.92 -7.87
C ALA A 7 45.72 32.41 -8.18
N PRO A 8 44.72 31.67 -7.73
CA PRO A 8 44.61 30.25 -8.04
C PRO A 8 44.45 30.06 -9.54
N ALA A 9 45.23 29.12 -10.07
CA ALA A 9 45.26 28.80 -11.49
C ALA A 9 43.89 28.31 -11.98
N THR A 10 43.22 29.14 -12.77
CA THR A 10 41.92 28.86 -13.40
C THR A 10 42.11 28.11 -14.74
N ALA A 11 43.29 27.64 -15.06
CA ALA A 11 43.64 27.06 -16.36
C ALA A 11 43.63 25.52 -16.29
N LEU A 12 43.04 24.91 -17.32
CA LEU A 12 43.13 23.49 -17.61
C LEU A 12 44.60 23.10 -17.84
N GLU A 13 45.11 22.12 -17.12
CA GLU A 13 46.49 21.60 -17.26
C GLU A 13 46.43 20.23 -17.97
N VAL A 14 47.27 20.05 -18.99
CA VAL A 14 47.46 18.76 -19.67
C VAL A 14 48.84 18.26 -19.35
N ALA A 15 48.95 17.07 -18.78
CA ALA A 15 50.24 16.51 -18.33
C ALA A 15 50.36 15.03 -18.72
N GLN A 16 51.61 14.58 -18.85
CA GLN A 16 51.91 13.15 -18.88
C GLN A 16 52.41 12.74 -17.49
N LEU A 17 51.68 11.83 -16.85
CA LEU A 17 51.99 11.42 -15.48
C LEU A 17 52.13 9.91 -15.35
N HIS A 18 52.95 9.47 -14.39
CA HIS A 18 53.00 8.07 -14.02
C HIS A 18 51.64 7.65 -13.43
N PRO A 19 51.07 6.47 -13.77
CA PRO A 19 49.76 6.04 -13.26
C PRO A 19 49.67 6.02 -11.72
N ASP A 20 50.78 5.74 -11.04
CA ASP A 20 50.85 5.71 -9.57
C ASP A 20 50.83 7.10 -8.92
N ALA A 21 51.08 8.16 -9.70
CA ALA A 21 50.97 9.54 -9.22
C ALA A 21 49.52 10.03 -9.12
N LEU A 22 48.56 9.21 -9.52
CA LEU A 22 47.14 9.53 -9.49
C LEU A 22 46.46 8.78 -8.36
N ASP A 23 45.70 9.48 -7.51
CA ASP A 23 44.83 8.85 -6.54
C ASP A 23 43.48 8.51 -7.17
N ILE A 24 42.99 7.32 -6.85
CA ILE A 24 41.66 6.86 -7.25
C ILE A 24 40.72 7.10 -6.09
N GLY A 25 39.89 8.16 -6.17
CA GLY A 25 38.89 8.46 -5.19
C GLY A 25 37.68 7.49 -5.26
N GLU A 26 36.81 7.57 -4.26
CA GLU A 26 35.53 6.83 -4.26
C GLU A 26 34.76 7.03 -5.57
N ASN A 27 34.25 5.94 -6.12
CA ASN A 27 33.48 5.92 -7.36
C ASN A 27 32.07 5.39 -7.08
N VAL A 28 31.10 5.79 -7.91
CA VAL A 28 29.73 5.28 -7.90
C VAL A 28 29.69 3.78 -8.28
N ARG A 29 30.72 3.28 -8.98
CA ARG A 29 30.90 1.83 -9.24
C ARG A 29 31.54 1.16 -8.03
N ASP A 30 30.94 0.07 -7.56
CA ASP A 30 31.37 -0.65 -6.34
C ASP A 30 32.75 -1.31 -6.47
N SER A 31 33.10 -1.77 -7.68
CA SER A 31 34.45 -2.31 -7.99
C SER A 31 34.72 -2.28 -9.49
N VAL A 32 35.98 -2.20 -9.84
CA VAL A 32 36.48 -2.40 -11.22
C VAL A 32 37.27 -3.69 -11.24
N ASP A 33 36.66 -4.76 -11.78
CA ASP A 33 37.31 -6.04 -11.97
C ASP A 33 37.87 -6.11 -13.39
N LEU A 34 39.20 -5.96 -13.50
CA LEU A 34 39.90 -6.03 -14.77
C LEU A 34 40.00 -7.46 -15.32
N THR A 35 39.82 -8.49 -14.47
CA THR A 35 39.92 -9.90 -14.90
C THR A 35 38.79 -10.28 -15.86
N GLN A 36 37.70 -9.56 -15.82
CA GLN A 36 36.54 -9.76 -16.73
C GLN A 36 36.73 -9.08 -18.10
N THR A 37 37.79 -8.29 -18.27
CA THR A 37 38.01 -7.57 -19.53
C THR A 37 39.49 -7.67 -19.96
N PRO A 38 40.02 -8.90 -20.22
CA PRO A 38 41.42 -9.11 -20.59
C PRO A 38 41.79 -8.39 -21.88
N ASP A 39 40.89 -8.36 -22.87
CA ASP A 39 41.11 -7.67 -24.16
C ASP A 39 41.36 -6.17 -23.97
N PHE A 40 40.65 -5.56 -22.99
CA PHE A 40 40.86 -4.14 -22.66
C PHE A 40 42.22 -3.88 -22.03
N VAL A 41 42.69 -4.75 -21.13
CA VAL A 41 44.01 -4.67 -20.50
C VAL A 41 45.10 -4.83 -21.57
N GLU A 42 44.92 -5.80 -22.48
CA GLU A 42 45.83 -6.03 -23.59
C GLU A 42 45.91 -4.83 -24.54
N SER A 43 44.75 -4.24 -24.88
CA SER A 43 44.67 -3.03 -25.70
C SER A 43 45.47 -1.86 -25.04
N ILE A 44 45.36 -1.70 -23.71
CA ILE A 44 46.16 -0.69 -22.98
C ILE A 44 47.65 -1.01 -22.98
N ARG A 45 48.03 -2.29 -22.94
CA ARG A 45 49.40 -2.73 -23.02
C ARG A 45 50.03 -2.42 -24.38
N GLU A 46 49.30 -2.67 -25.46
CA GLU A 46 49.79 -2.49 -26.83
C GLU A 46 49.74 -1.03 -27.29
N ASN A 47 48.63 -0.32 -26.99
CA ASN A 47 48.38 0.99 -27.58
C ASN A 47 48.58 2.16 -26.58
N GLY A 48 48.80 1.85 -25.30
CA GLY A 48 48.77 2.85 -24.24
C GLY A 48 47.37 3.39 -23.96
N VAL A 49 47.31 4.45 -23.16
CA VAL A 49 46.04 5.15 -22.84
C VAL A 49 45.77 6.21 -23.91
N LEU A 50 44.90 5.90 -24.86
CA LEU A 50 44.60 6.79 -26.00
C LEU A 50 43.70 7.97 -25.61
N GLU A 51 42.78 7.78 -24.67
CA GLU A 51 41.89 8.83 -24.18
C GLU A 51 42.40 9.32 -22.81
N ALA A 52 42.66 10.62 -22.67
CA ALA A 52 43.24 11.20 -21.47
C ALA A 52 42.39 10.95 -20.21
N ILE A 53 43.07 10.69 -19.10
CA ILE A 53 42.46 10.59 -17.77
C ILE A 53 42.01 11.98 -17.32
N SER A 54 40.79 12.12 -16.84
CA SER A 54 40.32 13.36 -16.24
C SER A 54 40.58 13.34 -14.72
N ALA A 55 41.33 14.32 -14.21
CA ALA A 55 41.71 14.43 -12.82
C ALA A 55 41.50 15.84 -12.27
N VAL A 56 41.52 15.99 -10.96
CA VAL A 56 41.49 17.27 -10.26
C VAL A 56 42.68 17.34 -9.30
N ARG A 57 43.34 18.48 -9.24
CA ARG A 57 44.39 18.75 -8.25
C ARG A 57 43.73 19.31 -6.99
N THR A 58 43.84 18.59 -5.89
CA THR A 58 43.33 18.99 -4.56
C THR A 58 44.24 20.05 -3.93
N ALA A 59 43.76 20.70 -2.87
CA ALA A 59 44.51 21.80 -2.21
C ALA A 59 45.86 21.37 -1.61
N ASP A 60 46.01 20.10 -1.25
CA ASP A 60 47.25 19.48 -0.77
C ASP A 60 48.19 19.05 -1.91
N GLY A 61 47.80 19.26 -3.16
CA GLY A 61 48.60 18.94 -4.35
C GLY A 61 48.36 17.53 -4.92
N THR A 62 47.55 16.70 -4.26
CA THR A 62 47.19 15.36 -4.74
C THR A 62 46.37 15.43 -6.03
N ILE A 63 46.62 14.53 -6.97
CA ILE A 63 45.89 14.47 -8.24
C ILE A 63 44.91 13.29 -8.19
N VAL A 64 43.63 13.60 -8.05
CA VAL A 64 42.58 12.60 -7.88
C VAL A 64 41.81 12.37 -9.19
N VAL A 65 41.76 11.12 -9.62
CA VAL A 65 41.03 10.69 -10.83
C VAL A 65 39.53 10.99 -10.71
N ARG A 66 38.96 11.63 -11.72
CA ARG A 66 37.53 11.91 -11.86
C ARG A 66 36.84 11.01 -12.89
N ASP A 67 37.53 10.78 -14.03
CA ASP A 67 37.08 9.81 -15.04
C ASP A 67 38.32 9.08 -15.61
N GLY A 68 38.11 7.82 -15.98
CA GLY A 68 39.16 6.95 -16.51
C GLY A 68 39.78 6.01 -15.47
N GLN A 69 39.09 5.69 -14.37
CA GLN A 69 39.55 4.76 -13.34
C GLN A 69 40.04 3.42 -13.92
N ARG A 70 39.22 2.77 -14.80
CA ARG A 70 39.59 1.51 -15.46
C ARG A 70 40.90 1.64 -16.25
N ARG A 71 41.07 2.76 -16.99
CA ARG A 71 42.28 3.04 -17.77
C ARG A 71 43.48 3.23 -16.87
N THR A 72 43.30 3.92 -15.74
CA THR A 72 44.39 4.12 -14.74
C THR A 72 44.81 2.80 -14.11
N LEU A 73 43.85 1.96 -13.71
CA LEU A 73 44.14 0.64 -13.13
C LEU A 73 44.79 -0.30 -14.15
N ALA A 74 44.29 -0.36 -15.38
CA ALA A 74 44.89 -1.15 -16.44
C ALA A 74 46.30 -0.65 -16.80
N ALA A 75 46.56 0.66 -16.77
CA ALA A 75 47.86 1.23 -16.98
C ALA A 75 48.88 0.84 -15.88
N ARG A 76 48.42 0.75 -14.62
CA ARG A 76 49.24 0.23 -13.51
C ARG A 76 49.56 -1.25 -13.69
N GLU A 77 48.56 -2.06 -14.03
CA GLU A 77 48.68 -3.51 -14.23
C GLU A 77 49.63 -3.82 -15.41
N THR A 78 49.57 -3.02 -16.47
CA THR A 78 50.41 -3.20 -17.66
C THR A 78 51.80 -2.57 -17.53
N GLY A 79 52.09 -1.87 -16.41
CA GLY A 79 53.39 -1.27 -16.13
C GLY A 79 53.72 -0.05 -17.00
N LEU A 80 52.72 0.68 -17.50
CA LEU A 80 52.97 1.93 -18.23
C LEU A 80 53.59 2.98 -17.32
N THR A 81 54.64 3.65 -17.82
CA THR A 81 55.36 4.68 -17.07
C THR A 81 54.79 6.08 -17.24
N SER A 82 53.89 6.27 -18.22
CA SER A 82 53.30 7.60 -18.52
C SER A 82 51.95 7.45 -19.20
N ILE A 83 50.98 8.22 -18.74
CA ILE A 83 49.63 8.29 -19.31
C ILE A 83 49.18 9.74 -19.45
N PRO A 84 48.38 10.08 -20.45
CA PRO A 84 47.88 11.43 -20.64
C PRO A 84 46.81 11.77 -19.59
N VAL A 85 46.94 12.92 -18.92
CA VAL A 85 46.05 13.39 -17.87
C VAL A 85 45.64 14.83 -18.14
N VAL A 86 44.36 15.11 -18.07
CA VAL A 86 43.78 16.47 -18.07
C VAL A 86 43.39 16.80 -16.63
N ILE A 87 44.11 17.78 -16.06
CA ILE A 87 43.90 18.20 -14.67
C ILE A 87 43.05 19.46 -14.68
N TYR A 88 41.89 19.34 -14.09
CA TYR A 88 40.99 20.46 -13.89
C TYR A 88 41.32 21.18 -12.57
N PRO A 89 41.10 22.50 -12.51
CA PRO A 89 41.20 23.21 -11.24
C PRO A 89 40.16 22.70 -10.27
N ASP A 90 40.49 22.65 -8.98
CA ASP A 90 39.51 22.32 -7.95
C ASP A 90 38.40 23.40 -7.93
N THR A 91 37.16 22.98 -8.01
CA THR A 91 36.02 23.89 -7.92
C THR A 91 35.93 24.42 -6.50
N GLU A 92 35.90 25.73 -6.32
CA GLU A 92 35.65 26.35 -5.01
C GLU A 92 34.38 25.83 -4.39
N GLY A 93 34.43 25.31 -3.15
CA GLY A 93 33.26 24.80 -2.45
C GLY A 93 33.63 23.87 -1.29
N SER A 94 32.63 23.55 -0.47
CA SER A 94 32.78 22.56 0.60
C SER A 94 33.02 21.15 0.01
N ASP A 95 33.62 20.25 0.82
CA ASP A 95 33.84 18.85 0.42
C ASP A 95 32.57 18.18 -0.05
N LYS A 96 31.43 18.49 0.59
CA LYS A 96 30.11 18.02 0.18
C LYS A 96 29.70 18.52 -1.21
N ALA A 97 29.94 19.79 -1.53
CA ALA A 97 29.64 20.35 -2.85
C ALA A 97 30.49 19.71 -3.95
N ARG A 98 31.75 19.43 -3.66
CA ARG A 98 32.67 18.71 -4.55
C ARG A 98 32.23 17.27 -4.79
N ALA A 99 31.79 16.57 -3.75
CA ALA A 99 31.24 15.21 -3.87
C ALA A 99 29.99 15.16 -4.77
N VAL A 100 29.06 16.09 -4.58
CA VAL A 100 27.85 16.20 -5.42
C VAL A 100 28.19 16.43 -6.89
N ASP A 101 29.14 17.35 -7.20
CA ASP A 101 29.56 17.63 -8.58
C ASP A 101 30.25 16.41 -9.20
N ARG A 102 31.12 15.73 -8.44
CA ARG A 102 31.80 14.49 -8.85
C ARG A 102 30.76 13.41 -9.23
N ILE A 103 29.84 13.09 -8.32
CA ILE A 103 28.83 12.04 -8.53
C ILE A 103 27.96 12.38 -9.75
N GLY A 104 27.50 13.63 -9.86
CA GLY A 104 26.70 14.07 -11.00
C GLY A 104 27.42 13.92 -12.34
N LYS A 105 28.69 14.27 -12.41
CA LYS A 105 29.53 14.09 -13.60
C LYS A 105 29.77 12.61 -13.92
N GLN A 106 30.02 11.78 -12.92
CA GLN A 106 30.19 10.34 -13.09
C GLN A 106 28.91 9.68 -13.63
N ILE A 107 27.76 9.99 -13.06
CA ILE A 107 26.46 9.49 -13.55
C ILE A 107 26.22 9.92 -15.00
N THR A 108 26.45 11.20 -15.31
CA THR A 108 26.23 11.76 -16.66
C THR A 108 27.19 11.14 -17.68
N ALA A 109 28.46 11.01 -17.36
CA ALA A 109 29.47 10.44 -18.26
C ALA A 109 29.21 8.95 -18.55
N ASN A 110 28.75 8.19 -17.54
CA ASN A 110 28.47 6.77 -17.70
C ASN A 110 27.14 6.49 -18.42
N ARG A 111 26.22 7.48 -18.51
CA ARG A 111 24.93 7.33 -19.22
C ARG A 111 25.08 7.06 -20.72
N HIS A 112 26.22 7.46 -21.31
CA HIS A 112 26.49 7.34 -22.75
C HIS A 112 27.54 6.26 -23.10
N ARG A 113 28.06 5.53 -22.10
CA ARG A 113 28.98 4.40 -22.25
C ARG A 113 28.35 3.14 -21.65
N GLU A 114 29.06 2.01 -21.52
CA GLU A 114 28.57 0.85 -20.77
C GLU A 114 28.05 1.29 -19.40
N GLY A 115 26.71 1.37 -19.28
CA GLY A 115 26.01 2.14 -18.27
C GLY A 115 26.27 1.65 -16.84
N LEU A 116 26.08 2.54 -15.88
CA LEU A 116 25.83 2.17 -14.49
C LEU A 116 24.63 1.23 -14.44
N THR A 117 24.67 0.22 -13.56
CA THR A 117 23.46 -0.56 -13.26
C THR A 117 22.40 0.36 -12.64
N ALA A 118 21.14 -0.07 -12.67
CA ALA A 118 20.06 0.68 -12.06
C ALA A 118 20.34 0.93 -10.56
N ALA A 119 20.89 -0.07 -9.85
CA ALA A 119 21.29 0.03 -8.46
C ALA A 119 22.40 1.07 -8.22
N GLN A 120 23.42 1.08 -9.06
CA GLN A 120 24.52 2.05 -8.96
C GLN A 120 24.03 3.49 -9.22
N HIS A 121 23.10 3.64 -10.17
CA HIS A 121 22.50 4.94 -10.48
C HIS A 121 21.66 5.46 -9.30
N THR A 122 20.79 4.63 -8.72
CA THR A 122 19.96 5.01 -7.55
C THR A 122 20.81 5.33 -6.33
N ARG A 123 21.87 4.55 -6.06
CA ARG A 123 22.84 4.84 -4.99
C ARG A 123 23.53 6.19 -5.19
N GLY A 124 23.97 6.50 -6.42
CA GLY A 124 24.59 7.78 -6.72
C GLY A 124 23.65 8.97 -6.51
N VAL A 125 22.35 8.84 -6.88
CA VAL A 125 21.35 9.87 -6.61
C VAL A 125 21.14 10.06 -5.10
N ALA A 126 21.04 8.97 -4.33
CA ALA A 126 20.91 9.03 -2.87
C ALA A 126 22.12 9.75 -2.23
N GLN A 127 23.35 9.40 -2.63
CA GLN A 127 24.57 10.04 -2.14
C GLN A 127 24.62 11.55 -2.46
N MET A 128 24.17 11.98 -3.65
CA MET A 128 24.11 13.42 -3.96
C MET A 128 23.21 14.18 -2.96
N LEU A 129 22.07 13.60 -2.57
CA LEU A 129 21.17 14.21 -1.59
C LEU A 129 21.77 14.19 -0.17
N GLU A 130 22.45 13.12 0.23
CA GLU A 130 23.17 13.01 1.51
C GLU A 130 24.28 14.06 1.66
N PHE A 131 24.97 14.36 0.56
CA PHE A 131 25.94 15.45 0.51
C PHE A 131 25.32 16.84 0.46
N GLY A 132 23.99 16.94 0.58
CA GLY A 132 23.25 18.20 0.73
C GLY A 132 22.81 18.84 -0.59
N ALA A 133 22.81 18.11 -1.71
CA ALA A 133 22.20 18.60 -2.93
C ALA A 133 20.68 18.66 -2.77
N SER A 134 20.03 19.71 -3.24
CA SER A 134 18.57 19.75 -3.29
C SER A 134 18.04 18.87 -4.43
N ILE A 135 16.83 18.33 -4.29
CA ILE A 135 16.13 17.57 -5.35
C ILE A 135 16.11 18.36 -6.67
N THR A 136 15.93 19.68 -6.60
CA THR A 136 15.92 20.55 -7.78
C THR A 136 17.31 20.60 -8.46
N LYS A 137 18.39 20.61 -7.67
CA LYS A 137 19.76 20.59 -8.20
C LYS A 137 20.05 19.26 -8.89
N VAL A 138 19.73 18.13 -8.23
CA VAL A 138 19.92 16.78 -8.79
C VAL A 138 19.10 16.60 -10.08
N SER A 139 17.82 17.00 -10.07
CA SER A 139 16.93 16.99 -11.23
C SER A 139 17.53 17.71 -12.44
N LYS A 140 18.09 18.92 -12.22
CA LYS A 140 18.75 19.69 -13.28
C LYS A 140 20.06 19.04 -13.74
N THR A 141 20.91 18.59 -12.81
CA THR A 141 22.22 18.00 -13.12
C THR A 141 22.08 16.71 -13.93
N LEU A 142 21.09 15.87 -13.60
CA LEU A 142 20.90 14.57 -14.25
C LEU A 142 19.84 14.59 -15.36
N ALA A 143 19.25 15.76 -15.65
CA ALA A 143 18.14 15.93 -16.60
C ALA A 143 16.98 14.95 -16.36
N MET A 144 16.54 14.84 -15.09
CA MET A 144 15.47 13.95 -14.63
C MET A 144 14.33 14.76 -14.00
N ASN A 145 13.12 14.21 -14.00
CA ASN A 145 12.04 14.84 -13.26
C ASN A 145 12.21 14.65 -11.72
N LYS A 146 11.56 15.50 -10.93
CA LYS A 146 11.71 15.47 -9.46
C LYS A 146 11.09 14.21 -8.82
N LYS A 147 10.05 13.63 -9.44
CA LYS A 147 9.42 12.39 -8.98
C LYS A 147 10.44 11.24 -9.06
N ASP A 148 11.11 11.10 -10.21
CA ASP A 148 12.11 10.05 -10.42
C ASP A 148 13.34 10.24 -9.51
N VAL A 149 13.76 11.49 -9.26
CA VAL A 149 14.85 11.76 -8.30
C VAL A 149 14.49 11.28 -6.90
N LYS A 150 13.24 11.50 -6.44
CA LYS A 150 12.76 11.02 -5.15
C LYS A 150 12.72 9.49 -5.10
N ALA A 151 12.14 8.86 -6.11
CA ALA A 151 12.06 7.40 -6.21
C ALA A 151 13.45 6.76 -6.20
N GLN A 152 14.37 7.26 -7.02
CA GLN A 152 15.74 6.76 -7.07
C GLN A 152 16.50 6.98 -5.75
N ALA A 153 16.25 8.09 -5.07
CA ALA A 153 16.89 8.36 -3.79
C ALA A 153 16.41 7.37 -2.69
N ALA A 154 15.11 7.05 -2.67
CA ALA A 154 14.54 6.07 -1.75
C ALA A 154 15.15 4.68 -2.02
N VAL A 155 15.09 4.21 -3.26
CA VAL A 155 15.67 2.92 -3.67
C VAL A 155 17.17 2.86 -3.41
N GLY A 156 17.91 3.96 -3.64
CA GLY A 156 19.35 4.01 -3.40
C GLY A 156 19.76 3.77 -1.94
N LYS A 157 18.89 4.05 -0.97
CA LYS A 157 19.09 3.81 0.46
C LYS A 157 18.65 2.42 0.91
N ALA A 158 17.67 1.85 0.23
CA ALA A 158 17.03 0.59 0.55
C ALA A 158 17.78 -0.58 -0.12
N GLU A 159 18.24 -1.56 0.64
CA GLU A 159 19.08 -2.64 0.11
C GLU A 159 18.27 -3.68 -0.66
N ALA A 160 17.13 -4.11 -0.09
CA ALA A 160 16.26 -5.09 -0.72
C ALA A 160 15.65 -4.55 -2.02
N ALA A 161 15.14 -3.32 -1.99
CA ALA A 161 14.59 -2.64 -3.16
C ALA A 161 15.63 -2.49 -4.29
N ARG A 162 16.85 -2.08 -3.93
CA ARG A 162 17.95 -1.91 -4.89
C ARG A 162 18.38 -3.23 -5.51
N THR A 163 18.47 -4.29 -4.71
CA THR A 163 18.86 -5.62 -5.18
C THR A 163 17.83 -6.17 -6.17
N ALA A 164 16.53 -6.05 -5.85
CA ALA A 164 15.44 -6.49 -6.71
C ALA A 164 15.37 -5.68 -8.03
N LEU A 165 15.62 -4.37 -7.97
CA LEU A 165 15.72 -3.51 -9.16
C LEU A 165 16.89 -3.94 -10.06
N ASP A 166 18.07 -4.20 -9.49
CA ASP A 166 19.27 -4.58 -10.25
C ASP A 166 19.14 -5.97 -10.88
N ALA A 167 18.45 -6.88 -10.20
CA ALA A 167 18.09 -8.20 -10.73
C ALA A 167 17.01 -8.16 -11.83
N GLY A 168 16.40 -6.98 -12.09
CA GLY A 168 15.29 -6.83 -13.03
C GLY A 168 13.98 -7.48 -12.55
N GLN A 169 13.87 -7.80 -11.27
CA GLN A 169 12.68 -8.34 -10.65
C GLN A 169 11.58 -7.28 -10.50
N LEU A 170 11.98 -6.06 -10.18
CA LEU A 170 11.10 -4.90 -10.01
C LEU A 170 11.50 -3.78 -10.98
N ASP A 171 10.54 -2.99 -11.42
CA ASP A 171 10.81 -1.70 -12.03
C ASP A 171 11.11 -0.62 -10.96
N LEU A 172 11.45 0.59 -11.39
CA LEU A 172 11.81 1.67 -10.46
C LEU A 172 10.63 2.12 -9.57
N GLU A 173 9.40 2.11 -10.09
CA GLU A 173 8.22 2.51 -9.31
C GLU A 173 7.89 1.45 -8.25
N GLN A 174 7.96 0.17 -8.61
CA GLN A 174 7.80 -0.95 -7.68
C GLN A 174 8.91 -0.97 -6.62
N ALA A 175 10.17 -0.81 -7.03
CA ALA A 175 11.29 -0.73 -6.11
C ALA A 175 11.16 0.45 -5.12
N ALA A 176 10.61 1.59 -5.55
CA ALA A 176 10.35 2.72 -4.67
C ALA A 176 9.28 2.41 -3.60
N VAL A 177 8.27 1.61 -3.94
CA VAL A 177 7.28 1.12 -2.97
C VAL A 177 7.90 0.16 -1.97
N VAL A 178 8.74 -0.79 -2.42
CA VAL A 178 9.48 -1.68 -1.49
C VAL A 178 10.39 -0.86 -0.57
N ALA A 179 11.05 0.18 -1.09
CA ALA A 179 11.91 1.06 -0.29
C ALA A 179 11.12 1.83 0.80
N GLU A 180 9.87 2.18 0.56
CA GLU A 180 8.97 2.79 1.55
C GLU A 180 8.76 1.86 2.76
N PHE A 181 8.46 0.58 2.52
CA PHE A 181 8.27 -0.40 3.58
C PHE A 181 9.58 -0.79 4.28
N GLU A 182 10.70 -0.85 3.53
CA GLU A 182 12.03 -1.09 4.09
C GLU A 182 12.46 0.06 5.03
N GLU A 183 12.19 1.33 4.66
CA GLU A 183 12.43 2.51 5.51
C GLU A 183 11.57 2.50 6.78
N ALA A 184 10.34 2.00 6.69
CA ALA A 184 9.44 1.81 7.83
C ALA A 184 9.84 0.62 8.72
N GLY A 185 10.79 -0.23 8.31
CA GLY A 185 11.20 -1.43 9.03
C GLY A 185 10.22 -2.61 8.90
N ASP A 186 9.28 -2.54 7.97
CA ASP A 186 8.26 -3.56 7.74
C ASP A 186 8.80 -4.70 6.86
N THR A 187 9.55 -5.61 7.48
CA THR A 187 10.22 -6.72 6.79
C THR A 187 9.22 -7.71 6.18
N GLU A 188 8.07 -7.90 6.83
CA GLU A 188 7.00 -8.78 6.33
C GLU A 188 6.43 -8.24 5.02
N ALA A 189 6.11 -6.94 4.97
CA ALA A 189 5.64 -6.28 3.76
C ALA A 189 6.67 -6.36 2.61
N VAL A 190 7.95 -6.13 2.93
CA VAL A 190 9.04 -6.26 1.94
C VAL A 190 9.09 -7.68 1.37
N GLU A 191 9.08 -8.72 2.21
CA GLU A 191 9.11 -10.10 1.77
C GLU A 191 7.87 -10.45 0.92
N MET A 192 6.69 -10.04 1.36
CA MET A 192 5.43 -10.26 0.63
C MET A 192 5.47 -9.62 -0.76
N LEU A 193 5.93 -8.37 -0.87
CA LEU A 193 6.03 -7.66 -2.15
C LEU A 193 7.07 -8.27 -3.09
N LEU A 194 8.22 -8.70 -2.58
CA LEU A 194 9.25 -9.37 -3.38
C LEU A 194 8.78 -10.72 -3.92
N ASN A 195 7.87 -11.41 -3.22
CA ASN A 195 7.29 -12.67 -3.65
C ASN A 195 6.02 -12.49 -4.51
N THR A 196 5.48 -11.26 -4.59
CA THR A 196 4.29 -10.96 -5.40
C THR A 196 4.66 -10.81 -6.88
N GLY A 197 3.87 -11.44 -7.76
CA GLY A 197 4.05 -11.27 -9.20
C GLY A 197 3.79 -9.82 -9.65
N PRO A 198 4.40 -9.39 -10.78
CA PRO A 198 4.35 -7.99 -11.22
C PRO A 198 2.94 -7.47 -11.46
N TYR A 199 2.01 -8.35 -11.82
CA TYR A 199 0.62 -7.99 -12.10
C TYR A 199 -0.18 -7.60 -10.84
N ASN A 200 0.07 -8.27 -9.72
CA ASN A 200 -0.64 -8.03 -8.46
C ASN A 200 0.08 -7.06 -7.52
N PHE A 201 1.26 -6.60 -7.89
CA PHE A 201 2.14 -5.82 -7.02
C PHE A 201 1.46 -4.56 -6.43
N THR A 202 0.83 -3.75 -7.27
CA THR A 202 0.20 -2.49 -6.85
C THR A 202 -0.98 -2.74 -5.92
N TYR A 203 -1.79 -3.77 -6.22
CA TYR A 203 -2.91 -4.18 -5.37
C TYR A 203 -2.42 -4.71 -4.02
N THR A 204 -1.42 -5.60 -4.02
CA THR A 204 -0.82 -6.13 -2.78
C THR A 204 -0.23 -5.01 -1.92
N ALA A 205 0.48 -4.05 -2.52
CA ALA A 205 1.02 -2.90 -1.80
C ALA A 205 -0.10 -2.06 -1.14
N GLN A 206 -1.23 -1.84 -1.84
CA GLN A 206 -2.37 -1.12 -1.27
C GLN A 206 -2.99 -1.92 -0.12
N ARG A 207 -3.21 -3.22 -0.29
CA ARG A 207 -3.74 -4.08 0.78
C ARG A 207 -2.86 -4.06 2.04
N ILE A 208 -1.55 -4.04 1.89
CA ILE A 208 -0.63 -3.93 3.03
C ILE A 208 -0.83 -2.58 3.74
N ARG A 209 -0.93 -1.46 2.99
CA ARG A 209 -1.17 -0.14 3.59
C ARG A 209 -2.48 -0.11 4.36
N ASP A 210 -3.56 -0.55 3.73
CA ASP A 210 -4.90 -0.58 4.35
C ASP A 210 -4.89 -1.43 5.64
N ARG A 211 -4.23 -2.60 5.62
CA ARG A 211 -4.06 -3.45 6.80
C ARG A 211 -3.25 -2.75 7.91
N ARG A 212 -2.18 -2.04 7.58
CA ARG A 212 -1.39 -1.28 8.59
C ARG A 212 -2.20 -0.12 9.20
N GLU A 213 -3.00 0.55 8.40
CA GLU A 213 -3.93 1.58 8.90
C GLU A 213 -4.97 0.98 9.84
N GLU A 214 -5.54 -0.18 9.50
CA GLU A 214 -6.47 -0.91 10.35
C GLU A 214 -5.83 -1.38 11.67
N GLU A 215 -4.60 -1.93 11.62
CA GLU A 215 -3.85 -2.34 12.82
C GLU A 215 -3.61 -1.15 13.77
N VAL A 216 -3.30 0.03 13.23
CA VAL A 216 -3.13 1.26 14.02
C VAL A 216 -4.48 1.68 14.64
N ALA A 217 -5.55 1.67 13.88
CA ALA A 217 -6.90 2.00 14.37
C ALA A 217 -7.34 1.02 15.46
N TYR A 218 -7.12 -0.29 15.23
CA TYR A 218 -7.38 -1.34 16.22
C TYR A 218 -6.63 -1.09 17.53
N ALA A 219 -5.31 -0.84 17.44
CA ALA A 219 -4.48 -0.61 18.62
C ALA A 219 -4.92 0.62 19.42
N GLN A 220 -5.31 1.70 18.72
CA GLN A 220 -5.84 2.91 19.36
C GLN A 220 -7.16 2.63 20.08
N THR A 221 -8.06 1.87 19.48
CA THR A 221 -9.35 1.51 20.07
C THR A 221 -9.19 0.51 21.23
N ALA A 222 -8.20 -0.40 21.15
CA ALA A 222 -7.92 -1.38 22.19
C ALA A 222 -7.22 -0.81 23.43
N ALA A 223 -6.49 0.30 23.29
CA ALA A 223 -5.68 0.88 24.36
C ALA A 223 -6.49 1.17 25.64
N PRO A 224 -7.69 1.78 25.61
CA PRO A 224 -8.49 2.04 26.81
C PRO A 224 -8.88 0.76 27.56
N TYR A 225 -9.18 -0.33 26.86
CA TYR A 225 -9.51 -1.61 27.46
C TYR A 225 -8.28 -2.25 28.13
N ALA A 226 -7.12 -2.17 27.48
CA ALA A 226 -5.86 -2.65 28.05
C ALA A 226 -5.48 -1.87 29.32
N GLU A 227 -5.68 -0.53 29.33
CA GLU A 227 -5.45 0.33 30.51
C GLU A 227 -6.39 -0.02 31.68
N GLN A 228 -7.61 -0.45 31.39
CA GLN A 228 -8.56 -0.93 32.39
C GLN A 228 -8.21 -2.32 32.93
N GLY A 229 -7.30 -3.06 32.30
CA GLY A 229 -6.82 -4.37 32.72
C GLY A 229 -7.47 -5.56 32.03
N PHE A 230 -8.19 -5.35 30.93
CA PHE A 230 -8.68 -6.43 30.07
C PHE A 230 -7.55 -7.08 29.28
N THR A 231 -7.71 -8.38 28.99
CA THR A 231 -6.83 -9.08 28.05
C THR A 231 -7.34 -8.85 26.62
N ILE A 232 -6.53 -8.19 25.77
CA ILE A 232 -6.90 -7.95 24.38
C ILE A 232 -6.55 -9.15 23.53
N LEU A 233 -7.53 -9.67 22.79
CA LEU A 233 -7.37 -10.78 21.85
C LEU A 233 -7.45 -10.27 20.42
N THR A 234 -6.63 -10.80 19.53
CA THR A 234 -6.64 -10.48 18.10
C THR A 234 -7.70 -11.26 17.32
N ALA A 235 -8.25 -12.33 17.91
CA ALA A 235 -9.31 -13.13 17.32
C ALA A 235 -10.22 -13.66 18.41
N ALA A 236 -11.51 -13.86 18.08
CA ALA A 236 -12.46 -14.48 18.99
C ALA A 236 -12.02 -15.92 19.32
N PRO A 237 -12.13 -16.34 20.60
CA PRO A 237 -11.85 -17.71 20.98
C PRO A 237 -12.85 -18.68 20.35
N ASP A 238 -12.54 -19.99 20.37
CA ASP A 238 -13.42 -21.01 19.81
C ASP A 238 -14.80 -20.94 20.47
N HIS A 239 -15.84 -20.76 19.68
CA HIS A 239 -17.25 -20.65 20.10
C HIS A 239 -17.75 -21.82 20.93
N ARG A 240 -17.07 -22.98 20.87
CA ARG A 240 -17.41 -24.19 21.66
C ARG A 240 -16.99 -24.08 23.11
N THR A 241 -15.90 -23.33 23.36
CA THR A 241 -15.28 -23.20 24.69
C THR A 241 -15.37 -21.80 25.26
N ALA A 242 -15.60 -20.80 24.41
CA ALA A 242 -15.74 -19.40 24.81
C ALA A 242 -16.98 -19.22 25.69
N LEU A 243 -16.81 -18.45 26.76
CA LEU A 243 -17.89 -18.03 27.64
C LEU A 243 -18.17 -16.54 27.40
N THR A 244 -19.35 -16.22 26.90
CA THR A 244 -19.85 -14.85 26.78
C THR A 244 -20.58 -14.43 28.06
N PRO A 245 -20.87 -13.14 28.27
CA PRO A 245 -21.69 -12.71 29.42
C PRO A 245 -23.04 -13.43 29.53
N ALA A 246 -23.68 -13.73 28.38
CA ALA A 246 -24.96 -14.46 28.33
C ALA A 246 -24.87 -15.93 28.79
N ASP A 247 -23.68 -16.51 28.87
CA ASP A 247 -23.44 -17.88 29.33
C ASP A 247 -23.26 -18.00 30.84
N LEU A 248 -23.26 -16.86 31.54
CA LEU A 248 -22.88 -16.73 32.94
C LEU A 248 -23.98 -16.07 33.76
N LEU A 249 -24.03 -16.46 35.03
CA LEU A 249 -24.89 -15.86 36.02
C LEU A 249 -24.07 -15.40 37.23
N THR A 250 -24.54 -14.37 37.89
CA THR A 250 -24.03 -13.96 39.20
C THR A 250 -24.39 -15.00 40.26
N THR A 251 -23.73 -14.97 41.40
CA THR A 251 -23.98 -15.93 42.52
C THR A 251 -25.39 -15.88 43.06
N ASP A 252 -26.15 -14.81 42.86
CA ASP A 252 -27.54 -14.64 43.21
C ASP A 252 -28.49 -14.98 42.04
N GLY A 253 -27.95 -15.47 40.94
CA GLY A 253 -28.73 -15.91 39.77
C GLY A 253 -29.16 -14.81 38.80
N GLY A 254 -28.58 -13.60 38.95
CA GLY A 254 -28.80 -12.46 38.04
C GLY A 254 -27.90 -12.52 36.78
N GLU A 255 -28.25 -11.69 35.81
CA GLU A 255 -27.48 -11.54 34.59
C GLU A 255 -26.15 -10.82 34.83
N VAL A 256 -25.15 -11.10 33.98
CA VAL A 256 -23.86 -10.40 34.00
C VAL A 256 -23.99 -9.08 33.26
N THR A 257 -23.87 -7.97 34.00
CA THR A 257 -23.98 -6.62 33.45
C THR A 257 -22.62 -6.06 33.03
N GLN A 258 -22.61 -5.05 32.16
CA GLN A 258 -21.39 -4.35 31.75
C GLN A 258 -20.65 -3.75 32.97
N GLU A 259 -21.36 -3.22 33.97
CA GLU A 259 -20.77 -2.68 35.19
C GLU A 259 -19.96 -3.74 35.96
N LEU A 260 -20.43 -4.98 35.99
CA LEU A 260 -19.73 -6.08 36.64
C LEU A 260 -18.47 -6.48 35.85
N ILE A 261 -18.54 -6.50 34.53
CA ILE A 261 -17.42 -6.77 33.64
C ILE A 261 -16.33 -5.71 33.87
N ASP A 262 -16.70 -4.43 33.87
CA ASP A 262 -15.81 -3.29 34.07
C ASP A 262 -15.19 -3.27 35.48
N ALA A 263 -15.88 -3.80 36.48
CA ALA A 263 -15.37 -3.94 37.84
C ALA A 263 -14.37 -5.10 38.01
N THR A 264 -14.38 -6.05 37.08
CA THR A 264 -13.57 -7.28 37.17
C THR A 264 -12.77 -7.60 35.89
N PRO A 265 -12.09 -6.61 35.27
CA PRO A 265 -11.53 -6.73 33.92
C PRO A 265 -10.48 -7.84 33.80
N LYS A 266 -9.75 -8.14 34.87
CA LYS A 266 -8.70 -9.19 34.91
C LYS A 266 -9.19 -10.62 34.61
N PHE A 267 -10.50 -10.87 34.65
CA PHE A 267 -11.09 -12.17 34.35
C PHE A 267 -11.67 -12.22 32.92
N TRP A 268 -11.62 -11.10 32.20
CA TRP A 268 -12.24 -10.94 30.91
C TRP A 268 -11.21 -10.67 29.83
N SER A 269 -11.49 -11.21 28.67
CA SER A 269 -10.78 -10.89 27.43
C SER A 269 -11.73 -10.10 26.51
N VAL A 270 -11.16 -9.18 25.77
CA VAL A 270 -11.89 -8.34 24.80
C VAL A 270 -11.39 -8.62 23.41
N VAL A 271 -12.30 -8.84 22.49
CA VAL A 271 -12.07 -8.80 21.04
C VAL A 271 -12.80 -7.58 20.50
N LEU A 272 -12.07 -6.73 19.78
CA LEU A 272 -12.72 -5.65 19.05
C LEU A 272 -13.15 -6.16 17.68
N VAL A 273 -14.42 -5.99 17.37
CA VAL A 273 -15.00 -6.31 16.06
C VAL A 273 -15.52 -5.03 15.41
N TYR A 274 -15.22 -4.87 14.13
CA TYR A 274 -15.80 -3.77 13.37
C TYR A 274 -17.16 -4.21 12.86
N ALA A 275 -18.21 -3.57 13.32
CA ALA A 275 -19.58 -4.00 13.06
C ALA A 275 -20.48 -2.80 12.76
N ASP A 276 -21.58 -3.09 12.04
CA ASP A 276 -22.67 -2.13 11.92
C ASP A 276 -23.37 -2.00 13.28
N VAL A 277 -23.38 -0.79 13.82
CA VAL A 277 -24.03 -0.43 15.09
C VAL A 277 -25.12 0.58 14.80
N LEU A 278 -26.30 0.32 15.30
CA LEU A 278 -27.38 1.29 15.23
C LEU A 278 -27.14 2.36 16.29
N CYS A 279 -26.96 3.60 15.87
CA CYS A 279 -26.63 4.72 16.74
C CYS A 279 -27.71 5.80 16.68
N ASP A 280 -27.97 6.43 17.82
CA ASP A 280 -28.80 7.63 17.91
C ASP A 280 -28.16 8.79 17.12
N THR A 281 -28.91 9.39 16.21
CA THR A 281 -28.41 10.45 15.33
C THR A 281 -27.97 11.71 16.05
N ALA A 282 -28.52 11.99 17.25
CA ALA A 282 -28.24 13.20 18.03
C ALA A 282 -27.08 13.00 19.01
N THR A 283 -26.98 11.81 19.63
CA THR A 283 -26.00 11.54 20.69
C THR A 283 -24.83 10.67 20.19
N GLY A 284 -25.01 9.90 19.12
CA GLY A 284 -24.05 8.91 18.63
C GLY A 284 -23.96 7.65 19.49
N ASN A 285 -24.79 7.50 20.51
CA ASN A 285 -24.78 6.32 21.37
C ASN A 285 -25.50 5.15 20.70
N PRO A 286 -25.06 3.90 20.94
CA PRO A 286 -25.76 2.70 20.47
C PRO A 286 -27.21 2.66 20.97
N VAL A 287 -28.10 2.22 20.13
CA VAL A 287 -29.53 1.98 20.41
C VAL A 287 -29.90 0.57 19.99
N ASP A 288 -30.88 0.00 20.73
CA ASP A 288 -31.43 -1.32 20.37
C ASP A 288 -32.32 -1.19 19.12
N GLU A 289 -32.22 -2.15 18.22
CA GLU A 289 -33.03 -2.21 17.01
C GLU A 289 -34.53 -2.37 17.37
N ASP A 290 -34.81 -3.07 18.46
CA ASP A 290 -36.18 -3.28 18.98
C ASP A 290 -36.81 -2.01 19.55
N ASP A 291 -36.01 -0.95 19.83
CA ASP A 291 -36.51 0.36 20.28
C ASP A 291 -36.94 1.26 19.11
N ILE A 292 -36.77 0.83 17.87
CA ILE A 292 -37.03 1.62 16.67
C ILE A 292 -38.27 1.12 15.94
N ASP A 293 -39.17 2.04 15.62
CA ASP A 293 -40.33 1.79 14.75
C ASP A 293 -39.91 1.98 13.28
N TRP A 294 -39.54 0.88 12.64
CA TRP A 294 -39.08 0.87 11.25
C TRP A 294 -40.19 1.17 10.23
N ASP A 295 -41.47 1.05 10.61
CA ASP A 295 -42.57 1.41 9.74
C ASP A 295 -42.64 2.92 9.48
N THR A 296 -41.93 3.73 10.30
CA THR A 296 -41.81 5.19 10.12
C THR A 296 -40.68 5.61 9.18
N ALA A 297 -39.90 4.66 8.62
CA ALA A 297 -38.67 4.97 7.85
C ALA A 297 -38.94 5.74 6.54
N GLU A 298 -40.12 5.59 5.92
CA GLU A 298 -40.47 6.23 4.65
C GLU A 298 -41.27 7.53 4.82
N ASP A 299 -41.66 7.91 6.05
CA ASP A 299 -42.49 9.09 6.34
C ASP A 299 -41.98 9.82 7.59
N ASP A 300 -41.30 10.91 7.39
CA ASP A 300 -40.68 11.74 8.47
C ASP A 300 -41.74 12.33 9.45
N ASP A 301 -43.00 12.42 9.03
CA ASP A 301 -44.12 12.93 9.86
C ASP A 301 -44.88 11.80 10.55
N ALA A 302 -44.52 10.53 10.34
CA ALA A 302 -45.19 9.39 10.98
C ALA A 302 -45.00 9.42 12.50
N VAL A 303 -46.03 9.03 13.24
CA VAL A 303 -45.96 8.94 14.71
C VAL A 303 -45.58 7.51 15.07
N PRO A 304 -44.44 7.28 15.74
CA PRO A 304 -44.02 5.94 16.12
C PRO A 304 -44.98 5.31 17.12
N ALA A 305 -45.01 3.98 17.15
CA ALA A 305 -45.80 3.22 18.10
C ALA A 305 -45.42 3.56 19.56
N GLU A 306 -46.36 3.34 20.49
CA GLU A 306 -46.14 3.67 21.91
C GLU A 306 -44.91 2.93 22.48
N GLY A 307 -43.94 3.71 22.96
CA GLY A 307 -42.70 3.19 23.53
C GLY A 307 -41.54 3.04 22.54
N LEU A 308 -41.80 3.20 21.24
CA LEU A 308 -40.79 3.13 20.21
C LEU A 308 -40.34 4.52 19.71
N ARG A 309 -39.20 4.58 19.09
CA ARG A 309 -38.57 5.80 18.52
C ARG A 309 -38.76 5.80 17.01
N HIS A 310 -38.87 6.97 16.42
CA HIS A 310 -38.96 7.12 14.97
C HIS A 310 -37.64 6.68 14.29
N ALA A 311 -37.75 6.00 13.15
CA ALA A 311 -36.61 5.45 12.42
C ALA A 311 -35.52 6.48 12.07
N ASN A 312 -35.90 7.74 11.76
CA ASN A 312 -34.93 8.81 11.47
C ASN A 312 -34.08 9.28 12.68
N THR A 313 -34.42 8.84 13.91
CA THR A 313 -33.64 9.13 15.12
C THR A 313 -32.44 8.20 15.30
N ALA A 314 -32.32 7.18 14.45
CA ALA A 314 -31.22 6.23 14.47
C ALA A 314 -30.62 6.05 13.09
N GLU A 315 -29.32 5.78 13.02
CA GLU A 315 -28.59 5.48 11.80
C GLU A 315 -27.58 4.37 12.02
N TRP A 316 -27.38 3.54 11.00
CA TRP A 316 -26.35 2.51 11.03
C TRP A 316 -24.98 3.13 10.79
N ARG A 317 -24.03 2.86 11.71
CA ARG A 317 -22.63 3.26 11.61
C ARG A 317 -21.73 2.04 11.71
N GLU A 318 -20.70 2.01 10.90
CA GLU A 318 -19.64 1.00 11.04
C GLU A 318 -18.65 1.47 12.13
N GLU A 319 -18.64 0.79 13.27
CA GLU A 319 -17.81 1.15 14.43
C GLU A 319 -17.14 -0.08 15.06
N TRP A 320 -16.05 0.16 15.78
CA TRP A 320 -15.44 -0.87 16.61
C TRP A 320 -16.26 -1.12 17.86
N THR A 321 -16.69 -2.36 18.05
CA THR A 321 -17.43 -2.83 19.24
C THR A 321 -16.62 -3.86 20.00
N ALA A 322 -16.78 -3.88 21.33
CA ALA A 322 -16.13 -4.84 22.19
C ALA A 322 -17.01 -6.08 22.37
N GLU A 323 -16.50 -7.26 22.03
CA GLU A 323 -17.05 -8.54 22.44
C GLU A 323 -16.25 -9.06 23.65
N TYR A 324 -16.95 -9.43 24.74
CA TYR A 324 -16.34 -9.87 25.99
C TYR A 324 -16.40 -11.39 26.13
N PHE A 325 -15.27 -11.97 26.59
CA PHE A 325 -15.14 -13.39 26.85
C PHE A 325 -14.55 -13.62 28.23
N CYS A 326 -15.24 -14.39 29.07
CA CYS A 326 -14.73 -14.73 30.39
C CYS A 326 -13.77 -15.94 30.29
N HIS A 327 -12.54 -15.77 30.72
CA HIS A 327 -11.55 -16.85 30.73
C HIS A 327 -11.41 -17.52 32.11
N ASP A 328 -11.92 -16.91 33.19
CA ASP A 328 -11.93 -17.44 34.54
C ASP A 328 -13.22 -17.03 35.28
N HIS A 329 -14.30 -17.76 35.03
CA HIS A 329 -15.60 -17.45 35.61
C HIS A 329 -15.66 -17.76 37.11
N GLU A 330 -14.92 -18.80 37.58
CA GLU A 330 -14.86 -19.13 38.99
C GLU A 330 -14.14 -18.03 39.78
N GLY A 331 -12.98 -17.56 39.27
CA GLY A 331 -12.25 -16.44 39.84
C GLY A 331 -13.04 -15.11 39.84
N ALA A 332 -13.92 -14.93 38.87
CA ALA A 332 -14.84 -13.79 38.79
C ALA A 332 -16.06 -13.94 39.74
N GLY A 333 -16.25 -15.10 40.38
CA GLY A 333 -17.40 -15.38 41.23
C GLY A 333 -18.69 -15.57 40.43
N LEU A 334 -18.58 -16.11 39.23
CA LEU A 334 -19.71 -16.34 38.32
C LEU A 334 -19.99 -17.83 38.15
N ALA A 335 -21.25 -18.21 37.97
CA ALA A 335 -21.69 -19.57 37.67
C ALA A 335 -22.08 -19.69 36.18
N LEU A 336 -21.97 -20.91 35.65
CA LEU A 336 -22.51 -21.20 34.32
C LEU A 336 -24.04 -21.17 34.35
N THR A 337 -24.66 -20.74 33.26
CA THR A 337 -26.09 -20.96 33.07
C THR A 337 -26.39 -22.46 32.99
N PRO A 338 -27.60 -22.94 33.42
CA PRO A 338 -27.94 -24.36 33.33
C PRO A 338 -27.75 -24.97 31.94
N VAL A 339 -28.03 -24.17 30.90
CA VAL A 339 -27.82 -24.57 29.50
C VAL A 339 -26.35 -24.77 29.19
N MET A 340 -25.51 -23.88 29.67
CA MET A 340 -24.05 -23.98 29.42
C MET A 340 -23.38 -25.11 30.24
N GLU A 341 -23.86 -25.37 31.44
CA GLU A 341 -23.44 -26.48 32.24
C GLU A 341 -23.76 -27.83 31.56
N ALA A 342 -24.99 -27.95 31.00
CA ALA A 342 -25.41 -29.13 30.23
C ALA A 342 -24.59 -29.28 28.92
N VAL A 343 -24.28 -28.19 28.20
CA VAL A 343 -23.42 -28.20 26.99
C VAL A 343 -22.02 -28.73 27.33
N ARG A 344 -21.43 -28.29 28.44
CA ARG A 344 -20.09 -28.75 28.87
C ARG A 344 -20.08 -30.18 29.35
N SER A 345 -21.11 -30.61 30.08
CA SER A 345 -21.20 -32.00 30.56
C SER A 345 -21.35 -33.00 29.41
N THR A 346 -22.17 -32.68 28.42
CA THR A 346 -22.34 -33.52 27.21
C THR A 346 -21.10 -33.51 26.32
N ALA A 347 -20.36 -32.41 26.23
CA ALA A 347 -19.09 -32.38 25.50
C ALA A 347 -17.99 -33.23 26.20
N ALA A 348 -17.95 -33.28 27.52
CA ALA A 348 -17.03 -34.11 28.26
C ALA A 348 -17.38 -35.62 28.15
N ALA A 349 -18.66 -35.97 28.06
CA ALA A 349 -19.10 -37.36 27.86
C ALA A 349 -18.84 -37.89 26.43
N ALA A 350 -18.86 -37.02 25.43
CA ALA A 350 -18.62 -37.38 24.00
C ALA A 350 -17.15 -37.71 23.68
N THR A 351 -16.22 -37.44 24.59
CA THR A 351 -14.82 -37.81 24.41
C THR A 351 -14.52 -39.26 24.83
N ASP A 352 -15.44 -39.94 25.53
CA ASP A 352 -15.23 -41.28 26.05
C ASP A 352 -16.03 -42.41 25.37
N GLU A 353 -17.03 -42.12 24.51
CA GLU A 353 -17.79 -43.18 23.83
C GLU A 353 -18.33 -42.71 22.44
N GLU A 354 -17.62 -43.05 21.37
CA GLU A 354 -18.23 -43.35 20.08
C GLU A 354 -18.95 -44.72 20.21
N GLU A 355 -20.27 -44.71 20.04
CA GLU A 355 -21.21 -45.83 20.04
C GLU A 355 -22.02 -46.00 21.35
N ALA A 356 -23.16 -45.29 21.40
CA ALA A 356 -24.36 -45.93 21.99
C ALA A 356 -25.64 -45.13 21.74
N ALA A 357 -26.56 -45.76 21.04
CA ALA A 357 -28.00 -45.78 21.26
C ALA A 357 -28.79 -44.46 21.08
N GLU A 358 -29.63 -44.47 20.08
CA GLU A 358 -30.93 -43.74 20.02
C GLU A 358 -31.79 -44.10 21.24
N GLY A 359 -31.44 -43.60 22.42
CA GLY A 359 -32.25 -43.51 23.61
C GLY A 359 -32.96 -42.17 23.64
N ALA A 360 -34.20 -42.10 24.10
CA ALA A 360 -34.94 -40.84 24.21
C ALA A 360 -34.15 -39.87 25.12
N LEU A 361 -33.59 -38.82 24.52
CA LEU A 361 -32.88 -37.72 25.20
C LEU A 361 -33.77 -37.10 26.28
N THR A 362 -33.23 -36.77 27.40
CA THR A 362 -33.89 -35.96 28.43
C THR A 362 -34.22 -34.57 27.90
N ASP A 363 -35.11 -33.84 28.55
CA ASP A 363 -35.45 -32.48 28.15
C ASP A 363 -34.22 -31.54 28.26
N GLU A 364 -33.35 -31.80 29.21
CA GLU A 364 -32.08 -31.08 29.39
C GLU A 364 -31.06 -31.38 28.28
N GLU A 365 -30.95 -32.63 27.85
CA GLU A 365 -30.07 -33.04 26.73
C GLU A 365 -30.58 -32.46 25.41
N ARG A 366 -31.88 -32.37 25.18
CA ARG A 366 -32.47 -31.72 24.01
C ARG A 366 -32.22 -30.21 24.00
N ALA A 367 -32.31 -29.55 25.17
CA ALA A 367 -32.02 -28.13 25.30
C ALA A 367 -30.54 -27.85 25.03
N ALA A 368 -29.61 -28.68 25.55
CA ALA A 368 -28.19 -28.57 25.31
C ALA A 368 -27.84 -28.78 23.82
N GLU A 369 -28.46 -29.76 23.17
CA GLU A 369 -28.26 -30.00 21.73
C GLU A 369 -28.83 -28.86 20.88
N ALA A 370 -29.98 -28.30 21.23
CA ALA A 370 -30.53 -27.14 20.57
C ALA A 370 -29.61 -25.90 20.70
N ALA A 371 -29.11 -25.66 21.91
CA ALA A 371 -28.15 -24.56 22.16
C ALA A 371 -26.83 -24.74 21.39
N ARG A 372 -26.31 -25.98 21.32
CA ARG A 372 -25.12 -26.27 20.50
C ARG A 372 -25.37 -26.00 19.02
N ARG A 373 -26.46 -26.45 18.47
CA ARG A 373 -26.85 -26.22 17.06
C ARG A 373 -27.04 -24.73 16.78
N GLN A 374 -27.60 -24.00 17.73
CA GLN A 374 -27.77 -22.56 17.60
C GLN A 374 -26.43 -21.84 17.55
N ARG A 375 -25.50 -22.14 18.46
CA ARG A 375 -24.13 -21.61 18.46
C ARG A 375 -23.37 -21.92 17.18
N GLU A 376 -23.51 -23.15 16.66
CA GLU A 376 -22.89 -23.52 15.38
C GLU A 376 -23.47 -22.70 14.20
N ARG A 377 -24.76 -22.39 14.23
CA ARG A 377 -25.38 -21.50 13.23
C ARG A 377 -24.86 -20.07 13.36
N GLU A 378 -24.90 -19.53 14.57
CA GLU A 378 -24.39 -18.18 14.86
C GLU A 378 -22.91 -18.02 14.49
N ALA A 379 -22.08 -19.05 14.77
CA ALA A 379 -20.67 -19.07 14.38
C ALA A 379 -20.50 -19.06 12.85
N LYS A 380 -21.31 -19.84 12.12
CA LYS A 380 -21.30 -19.83 10.64
C LYS A 380 -21.75 -18.49 10.09
N ASP A 381 -22.82 -17.90 10.63
CA ASP A 381 -23.32 -16.59 10.22
C ASP A 381 -22.28 -15.49 10.50
N LYS A 382 -21.61 -15.52 11.66
CA LYS A 382 -20.50 -14.62 11.99
C LYS A 382 -19.34 -14.80 11.01
N GLN A 383 -18.98 -16.04 10.68
CA GLN A 383 -17.94 -16.34 9.70
C GLN A 383 -18.29 -15.81 8.32
N GLU A 384 -19.53 -15.99 7.86
CA GLU A 384 -19.98 -15.47 6.57
C GLU A 384 -19.99 -13.94 6.54
N ARG A 385 -20.47 -13.28 7.61
CA ARG A 385 -20.40 -11.82 7.73
C ARG A 385 -18.95 -11.32 7.73
N ARG A 386 -18.03 -12.01 8.42
CA ARG A 386 -16.61 -11.69 8.38
C ARG A 386 -16.06 -11.80 6.96
N ARG A 387 -16.42 -12.85 6.22
CA ARG A 387 -16.03 -13.05 4.83
C ARG A 387 -16.51 -11.92 3.93
N VAL A 388 -17.78 -11.55 4.04
CA VAL A 388 -18.36 -10.44 3.27
C VAL A 388 -17.64 -9.13 3.57
N ARG A 389 -17.34 -8.83 4.84
CA ARG A 389 -16.59 -7.63 5.22
C ARG A 389 -15.18 -7.63 4.61
N GLU A 390 -14.49 -8.75 4.65
CA GLU A 390 -13.14 -8.85 4.07
C GLU A 390 -13.17 -8.64 2.55
N LEU A 391 -14.12 -9.20 1.83
CA LEU A 391 -14.30 -8.95 0.40
C LEU A 391 -14.66 -7.50 0.10
N ASN A 392 -15.45 -6.85 0.95
CA ASN A 392 -15.72 -5.41 0.82
C ASN A 392 -14.44 -4.57 1.00
N LYS A 393 -13.57 -4.89 1.98
CA LYS A 393 -12.26 -4.24 2.14
C LYS A 393 -11.36 -4.44 0.91
N GLN A 394 -11.34 -5.65 0.39
CA GLN A 394 -10.61 -5.94 -0.85
C GLN A 394 -11.15 -5.13 -2.04
N ALA A 395 -12.47 -4.92 -2.11
CA ALA A 395 -13.09 -4.08 -3.14
C ALA A 395 -12.77 -2.59 -2.98
N GLU A 396 -12.64 -2.09 -1.75
CA GLU A 396 -12.20 -0.72 -1.47
C GLU A 396 -10.74 -0.50 -1.88
N SER A 397 -9.84 -1.43 -1.52
CA SER A 397 -8.45 -1.41 -1.99
C SER A 397 -8.37 -1.45 -3.52
N ALA A 398 -9.15 -2.34 -4.15
CA ALA A 398 -9.23 -2.41 -5.62
C ALA A 398 -9.75 -1.10 -6.23
N THR A 399 -10.72 -0.45 -5.59
CA THR A 399 -11.24 0.86 -6.03
C THR A 399 -10.15 1.93 -5.99
N THR A 400 -9.35 1.98 -4.92
CA THR A 400 -8.21 2.91 -4.80
C THR A 400 -7.20 2.71 -5.94
N VAL A 401 -6.80 1.47 -6.19
CA VAL A 401 -5.84 1.12 -7.26
C VAL A 401 -6.43 1.43 -8.65
N ARG A 402 -7.70 1.10 -8.86
CA ARG A 402 -8.40 1.33 -10.14
C ARG A 402 -8.53 2.82 -10.44
N ARG A 403 -8.93 3.65 -9.46
CA ARG A 403 -9.02 5.11 -9.61
C ARG A 403 -7.66 5.74 -9.88
N GLU A 404 -6.61 5.29 -9.20
CA GLU A 404 -5.25 5.76 -9.48
C GLU A 404 -4.81 5.38 -10.90
N PHE A 405 -5.11 4.17 -11.38
CA PHE A 405 -4.87 3.77 -12.77
C PHE A 405 -5.63 4.65 -13.76
N LEU A 406 -6.92 4.92 -13.52
CA LEU A 406 -7.71 5.83 -14.35
C LEU A 406 -7.05 7.20 -14.43
N ARG A 407 -6.71 7.78 -13.29
CA ARG A 407 -6.14 9.12 -13.17
C ARG A 407 -4.80 9.25 -13.87
N THR A 408 -3.88 8.32 -13.63
CA THR A 408 -2.49 8.40 -14.08
C THR A 408 -2.27 7.83 -15.48
N SER A 409 -2.93 6.72 -15.80
CA SER A 409 -2.66 5.96 -17.03
C SER A 409 -3.62 6.28 -18.18
N LEU A 410 -4.85 6.71 -17.89
CA LEU A 410 -5.83 7.01 -18.95
C LEU A 410 -6.13 8.50 -19.07
N LEU A 411 -6.49 9.16 -17.97
CA LEU A 411 -7.00 10.54 -18.02
C LEU A 411 -5.89 11.59 -18.06
N ALA A 412 -4.67 11.26 -17.67
CA ALA A 412 -3.50 12.11 -17.86
C ALA A 412 -3.05 12.22 -19.32
N ARG A 413 -3.50 11.34 -20.21
CA ARG A 413 -3.09 11.31 -21.61
C ARG A 413 -3.56 12.55 -22.38
N LYS A 414 -2.77 12.98 -23.36
CA LYS A 414 -3.14 14.03 -24.31
C LYS A 414 -4.10 13.54 -25.40
N THR A 415 -4.04 12.24 -25.71
CA THR A 415 -4.84 11.56 -26.73
C THR A 415 -5.55 10.35 -26.11
N PRO A 416 -6.79 10.03 -26.50
CA PRO A 416 -7.50 8.88 -26.00
C PRO A 416 -6.85 7.56 -26.46
N PRO A 417 -7.02 6.45 -25.73
CA PRO A 417 -6.68 5.13 -26.25
C PRO A 417 -7.51 4.79 -27.50
N GLY A 418 -6.96 3.95 -28.38
CA GLY A 418 -7.60 3.61 -29.66
C GLY A 418 -9.01 3.00 -29.53
N ALA A 419 -9.27 2.26 -28.43
CA ALA A 419 -10.58 1.67 -28.17
C ALA A 419 -11.59 2.62 -27.52
N ALA A 420 -11.20 3.81 -27.06
CA ALA A 420 -12.02 4.71 -26.25
C ALA A 420 -13.32 5.15 -26.94
N ALA A 421 -13.26 5.57 -28.20
CA ALA A 421 -14.44 6.06 -28.92
C ALA A 421 -15.51 4.98 -29.10
N ALA A 422 -15.09 3.76 -29.46
CA ALA A 422 -16.00 2.62 -29.59
C ALA A 422 -16.60 2.21 -28.25
N TYR A 423 -15.78 2.19 -27.18
CA TYR A 423 -16.22 1.91 -25.82
C TYR A 423 -17.28 2.91 -25.34
N VAL A 424 -17.01 4.22 -25.47
CA VAL A 424 -17.91 5.30 -25.08
C VAL A 424 -19.23 5.20 -25.83
N ALA A 425 -19.20 5.08 -27.17
CA ALA A 425 -20.39 4.99 -28.00
C ALA A 425 -21.27 3.77 -27.62
N ALA A 426 -20.65 2.59 -27.47
CA ALA A 426 -21.35 1.37 -27.10
C ALA A 426 -21.94 1.43 -25.67
N THR A 427 -21.21 2.04 -24.73
CA THR A 427 -21.64 2.16 -23.33
C THR A 427 -22.85 3.09 -23.22
N ILE A 428 -22.80 4.28 -23.83
CA ILE A 428 -23.93 5.23 -23.82
C ILE A 428 -25.15 4.67 -24.56
N ALA A 429 -24.93 3.98 -25.69
CA ALA A 429 -26.04 3.37 -26.44
C ALA A 429 -26.78 2.28 -25.64
N GLN A 430 -26.06 1.50 -24.82
CA GLN A 430 -26.66 0.45 -23.98
C GLN A 430 -27.23 0.97 -22.67
N ASP A 431 -26.72 2.08 -22.19
CA ASP A 431 -27.13 2.71 -20.95
C ASP A 431 -27.21 4.23 -21.09
N PRO A 432 -28.31 4.75 -21.67
CA PRO A 432 -28.48 6.19 -21.91
C PRO A 432 -28.54 7.01 -20.62
N HIS A 433 -28.88 6.40 -19.49
CA HIS A 433 -28.98 7.08 -18.19
C HIS A 433 -27.67 7.06 -17.38
N LEU A 434 -26.63 6.39 -17.85
CA LEU A 434 -25.37 6.26 -17.14
C LEU A 434 -24.81 7.58 -16.59
N LEU A 435 -24.86 8.65 -17.38
CA LEU A 435 -24.29 9.95 -16.98
C LEU A 435 -25.13 10.70 -15.93
N THR A 436 -26.30 10.17 -15.55
CA THR A 436 -27.17 10.71 -14.48
C THR A 436 -26.97 10.02 -13.14
N GLU A 437 -26.00 9.14 -13.02
CA GLU A 437 -25.65 8.48 -11.77
C GLU A 437 -25.33 9.47 -10.66
N HIS A 438 -25.87 9.23 -9.47
CA HIS A 438 -25.86 10.19 -8.36
C HIS A 438 -24.46 10.67 -7.98
N LYS A 439 -23.48 9.78 -7.87
CA LYS A 439 -22.10 10.10 -7.48
C LYS A 439 -21.13 10.32 -8.65
N ALA A 440 -21.61 10.28 -9.89
CA ALA A 440 -20.74 10.40 -11.06
C ALA A 440 -19.96 11.73 -11.10
N GLY A 441 -20.57 12.82 -10.64
CA GLY A 441 -19.93 14.13 -10.54
C GLY A 441 -18.79 14.19 -9.53
N GLU A 442 -18.99 13.59 -8.35
CA GLU A 442 -17.99 13.52 -7.29
C GLU A 442 -16.77 12.69 -7.74
N VAL A 443 -17.03 11.51 -8.29
CA VAL A 443 -15.98 10.63 -8.83
C VAL A 443 -15.23 11.31 -9.97
N LEU A 444 -15.92 12.03 -10.85
CA LEU A 444 -15.28 12.80 -11.93
C LEU A 444 -14.37 13.89 -11.36
N ALA A 445 -14.81 14.60 -10.35
CA ALA A 445 -14.01 15.63 -9.68
C ALA A 445 -12.72 15.04 -9.08
N GLU A 446 -12.85 13.93 -8.39
CA GLU A 446 -11.72 13.18 -7.81
C GLU A 446 -10.72 12.74 -8.90
N LEU A 447 -11.21 12.05 -9.95
CA LEU A 447 -10.38 11.53 -11.04
C LEU A 447 -9.65 12.64 -11.82
N MET A 448 -10.26 13.82 -11.92
CA MET A 448 -9.72 14.96 -12.63
C MET A 448 -8.94 15.94 -11.74
N GLY A 449 -8.94 15.71 -10.42
CA GLY A 449 -8.30 16.61 -9.43
C GLY A 449 -8.97 17.97 -9.36
N LEU A 450 -10.30 18.04 -9.48
CA LEU A 450 -11.08 19.28 -9.46
C LEU A 450 -11.61 19.57 -8.05
N PRO A 451 -11.69 20.85 -7.64
CA PRO A 451 -12.10 21.22 -6.29
C PRO A 451 -13.61 21.11 -6.02
N SER A 452 -14.42 21.08 -7.09
CA SER A 452 -15.88 21.06 -6.99
C SER A 452 -16.42 19.66 -7.17
N VAL A 453 -17.34 19.23 -6.30
CA VAL A 453 -18.07 17.96 -6.43
C VAL A 453 -19.08 17.98 -7.60
N TYR A 454 -19.38 19.16 -8.15
CA TYR A 454 -20.19 19.35 -9.35
C TYR A 454 -19.36 19.96 -10.49
N PRO A 455 -18.41 19.20 -11.09
CA PRO A 455 -17.37 19.74 -11.96
C PRO A 455 -17.86 20.09 -13.39
N GLY A 456 -19.17 20.02 -13.66
CA GLY A 456 -19.73 20.19 -15.00
C GLY A 456 -19.33 21.50 -15.69
N LYS A 457 -19.28 22.62 -14.95
CA LYS A 457 -18.86 23.93 -15.47
C LYS A 457 -17.38 23.97 -15.82
N GLU A 458 -16.52 23.43 -14.93
CA GLU A 458 -15.07 23.35 -15.14
C GLU A 458 -14.73 22.42 -16.31
N ILE A 459 -15.39 21.27 -16.39
CA ILE A 459 -15.21 20.33 -17.51
C ILE A 459 -15.65 20.97 -18.84
N ALA A 460 -16.81 21.63 -18.90
CA ALA A 460 -17.30 22.31 -20.08
C ALA A 460 -16.33 23.43 -20.53
N ALA A 461 -15.84 24.24 -19.59
CA ALA A 461 -14.86 25.29 -19.87
C ALA A 461 -13.51 24.72 -20.35
N THR A 462 -13.09 23.59 -19.82
CA THR A 462 -11.87 22.88 -20.22
C THR A 462 -12.03 22.29 -21.61
N ALA A 463 -13.17 21.64 -21.89
CA ALA A 463 -13.49 21.05 -23.20
C ALA A 463 -13.54 22.10 -24.32
N ALA A 464 -14.11 23.28 -24.04
CA ALA A 464 -14.18 24.38 -25.02
C ALA A 464 -12.80 24.90 -25.47
N LYS A 465 -11.75 24.69 -24.67
CA LYS A 465 -10.37 25.12 -24.96
C LYS A 465 -9.46 23.95 -25.35
N ALA A 466 -9.95 22.72 -25.26
CA ALA A 466 -9.18 21.52 -25.51
C ALA A 466 -8.97 21.29 -27.03
N THR A 467 -7.90 20.57 -27.36
CA THR A 467 -7.78 19.97 -28.70
C THR A 467 -8.83 18.87 -28.84
N GLU A 468 -9.20 18.51 -30.08
CA GLU A 468 -10.15 17.44 -30.35
C GLU A 468 -9.80 16.13 -29.61
N ALA A 469 -8.53 15.72 -29.66
CA ALA A 469 -8.05 14.54 -28.97
C ALA A 469 -8.21 14.64 -27.43
N ARG A 470 -7.92 15.81 -26.84
CA ARG A 470 -8.12 16.00 -25.40
C ARG A 470 -9.61 16.06 -25.03
N ALA A 471 -10.46 16.65 -25.88
CA ALA A 471 -11.92 16.62 -25.67
C ALA A 471 -12.46 15.18 -25.65
N GLN A 472 -11.94 14.30 -26.49
CA GLN A 472 -12.29 12.87 -26.47
C GLN A 472 -11.84 12.19 -25.17
N VAL A 473 -10.68 12.57 -24.59
CA VAL A 473 -10.27 12.08 -23.24
C VAL A 473 -11.24 12.57 -22.17
N LEU A 474 -11.73 13.80 -22.25
CA LEU A 474 -12.74 14.32 -21.32
C LEU A 474 -14.07 13.57 -21.44
N THR A 475 -14.49 13.25 -22.68
CA THR A 475 -15.70 12.42 -22.91
C THR A 475 -15.53 11.03 -22.31
N LEU A 476 -14.35 10.42 -22.48
CA LEU A 476 -14.04 9.15 -21.82
C LEU A 476 -14.09 9.28 -20.28
N ALA A 477 -13.58 10.37 -19.71
CA ALA A 477 -13.59 10.61 -18.28
C ALA A 477 -15.02 10.66 -17.71
N LEU A 478 -15.97 11.29 -18.40
CA LEU A 478 -17.38 11.31 -17.99
C LEU A 478 -17.97 9.90 -17.89
N VAL A 479 -17.72 9.07 -18.90
CA VAL A 479 -18.23 7.68 -18.93
C VAL A 479 -17.56 6.82 -17.88
N LEU A 480 -16.23 6.93 -17.72
CA LEU A 480 -15.50 6.15 -16.73
C LEU A 480 -15.89 6.54 -15.29
N ALA A 481 -16.05 7.83 -15.01
CA ALA A 481 -16.50 8.29 -13.70
C ALA A 481 -17.91 7.78 -13.34
N ALA A 482 -18.82 7.77 -14.32
CA ALA A 482 -20.16 7.25 -14.12
C ALA A 482 -20.20 5.73 -13.96
N GLN A 483 -19.33 4.97 -14.61
CA GLN A 483 -19.17 3.53 -14.34
C GLN A 483 -18.54 3.29 -12.97
N GLU A 484 -17.52 4.07 -12.63
CA GLU A 484 -16.79 3.96 -11.36
C GLU A 484 -17.68 4.29 -10.16
N SER A 485 -18.65 5.21 -10.30
CA SER A 485 -19.61 5.52 -9.23
C SER A 485 -20.53 4.37 -8.86
N ARG A 486 -20.68 3.37 -9.74
CA ARG A 486 -21.43 2.13 -9.49
C ARG A 486 -20.57 1.03 -8.86
N MET A 487 -19.24 1.17 -8.89
CA MET A 487 -18.31 0.19 -8.36
C MET A 487 -18.12 0.42 -6.86
N VAL A 488 -19.22 0.22 -6.12
CA VAL A 488 -19.25 0.32 -4.66
C VAL A 488 -18.65 -0.93 -4.00
N LYS A 489 -18.41 -0.89 -2.68
CA LYS A 489 -17.72 -1.96 -1.93
C LYS A 489 -18.32 -3.36 -2.10
N ASP A 490 -19.63 -3.46 -2.37
CA ASP A 490 -20.35 -4.71 -2.60
C ASP A 490 -20.62 -5.03 -4.09
N ALA A 491 -19.98 -4.32 -5.01
CA ALA A 491 -20.14 -4.52 -6.46
C ALA A 491 -19.84 -5.95 -6.91
N TRP A 492 -18.95 -6.66 -6.20
CA TRP A 492 -18.63 -8.07 -6.43
C TRP A 492 -19.86 -8.98 -6.24
N ARG A 493 -20.78 -8.60 -5.34
CA ARG A 493 -22.01 -9.31 -5.05
C ARG A 493 -23.18 -8.84 -5.92
N SER A 494 -23.38 -7.53 -6.03
CA SER A 494 -24.49 -6.90 -6.75
C SER A 494 -24.32 -6.91 -8.26
N LYS A 495 -23.08 -7.05 -8.76
CA LYS A 495 -22.71 -7.04 -10.18
C LYS A 495 -23.38 -5.90 -10.95
N PRO A 496 -22.93 -4.66 -10.78
CA PRO A 496 -23.53 -3.49 -11.42
C PRO A 496 -23.64 -3.64 -12.94
N ARG A 497 -24.64 -3.01 -13.53
CA ARG A 497 -24.89 -3.07 -14.98
C ARG A 497 -23.65 -2.63 -15.77
N ASN A 498 -23.23 -3.45 -16.72
CA ASN A 498 -22.05 -3.26 -17.58
C ASN A 498 -20.70 -3.20 -16.82
N ALA A 499 -20.63 -3.64 -15.57
CA ALA A 499 -19.36 -3.68 -14.83
C ALA A 499 -18.33 -4.61 -15.47
N ASP A 500 -18.76 -5.75 -16.02
CA ASP A 500 -17.94 -6.70 -16.78
C ASP A 500 -17.28 -6.04 -18.01
N ARG A 501 -18.05 -5.27 -18.78
CA ARG A 501 -17.54 -4.51 -19.93
C ARG A 501 -16.58 -3.41 -19.50
N TYR A 502 -16.91 -2.72 -18.41
CA TYR A 502 -16.07 -1.67 -17.84
C TYR A 502 -14.69 -2.23 -17.47
N LEU A 503 -14.66 -3.29 -16.66
CA LEU A 503 -13.43 -3.96 -16.26
C LEU A 503 -12.66 -4.53 -17.45
N SER A 504 -13.36 -5.15 -18.41
CA SER A 504 -12.74 -5.64 -19.66
C SER A 504 -12.09 -4.54 -20.48
N PHE A 505 -12.71 -3.35 -20.54
CA PHE A 505 -12.09 -2.18 -21.18
C PHE A 505 -10.80 -1.77 -20.46
N LEU A 506 -10.80 -1.72 -19.13
CA LEU A 506 -9.62 -1.36 -18.34
C LEU A 506 -8.49 -2.39 -18.52
N MET A 507 -8.80 -3.69 -18.52
CA MET A 507 -7.83 -4.75 -18.82
C MET A 507 -7.17 -4.56 -20.18
N GLY A 508 -7.95 -4.21 -21.18
CA GLY A 508 -7.45 -3.88 -22.53
C GLY A 508 -6.53 -2.64 -22.56
N GLN A 509 -6.53 -1.83 -21.51
CA GLN A 509 -5.64 -0.68 -21.34
C GLN A 509 -4.46 -0.95 -20.40
N GLY A 510 -4.32 -2.17 -19.90
CA GLY A 510 -3.22 -2.60 -19.04
C GLY A 510 -3.53 -2.60 -17.54
N TYR A 511 -4.81 -2.45 -17.16
CA TYR A 511 -5.23 -2.66 -15.78
C TYR A 511 -5.31 -4.16 -15.47
N THR A 512 -4.81 -4.55 -14.29
CA THR A 512 -4.94 -5.93 -13.81
C THR A 512 -6.03 -5.98 -12.76
N LEU A 513 -6.96 -6.93 -12.91
CA LEU A 513 -8.05 -7.11 -11.98
C LEU A 513 -7.54 -7.63 -10.64
N ALA A 514 -8.10 -7.13 -9.56
CA ALA A 514 -8.03 -7.77 -8.26
C ALA A 514 -8.94 -9.01 -8.20
N ALA A 515 -8.66 -9.97 -7.33
CA ALA A 515 -9.45 -11.19 -7.21
C ALA A 515 -10.96 -10.90 -6.98
N VAL A 516 -11.29 -9.88 -6.20
CA VAL A 516 -12.67 -9.44 -5.96
C VAL A 516 -13.35 -8.89 -7.24
N GLU A 517 -12.59 -8.29 -8.15
CA GLU A 517 -13.09 -7.81 -9.45
C GLU A 517 -13.26 -8.96 -10.46
N GLU A 518 -12.46 -10.02 -10.33
CA GLU A 518 -12.60 -11.24 -11.13
C GLU A 518 -13.93 -11.98 -10.85
N ILE A 519 -14.50 -11.80 -9.65
CA ILE A 519 -15.87 -12.27 -9.35
C ILE A 519 -16.90 -11.55 -10.24
N ILE A 520 -16.74 -10.25 -10.46
CA ILE A 520 -17.66 -9.44 -11.29
C ILE A 520 -17.61 -9.91 -12.73
N THR A 521 -16.43 -10.18 -13.25
CA THR A 521 -16.21 -10.67 -14.62
C THR A 521 -16.48 -12.17 -14.80
N GLY A 522 -16.70 -12.90 -13.70
CA GLY A 522 -16.97 -14.33 -13.71
C GLY A 522 -15.75 -15.21 -13.93
N GLN A 523 -14.54 -14.66 -13.73
CA GLN A 523 -13.28 -15.41 -13.81
C GLN A 523 -13.02 -16.20 -12.51
N LEU A 524 -13.50 -15.69 -11.37
CA LEU A 524 -13.49 -16.36 -10.07
C LEU A 524 -14.89 -16.43 -9.49
N THR A 525 -15.10 -17.39 -8.59
CA THR A 525 -16.28 -17.47 -7.75
C THR A 525 -16.00 -16.89 -6.37
N PHE A 526 -17.04 -16.54 -5.62
CA PHE A 526 -16.97 -16.05 -4.26
C PHE A 526 -16.11 -16.93 -3.33
N ASP A 527 -16.23 -18.27 -3.49
CA ASP A 527 -15.55 -19.23 -2.63
C ASP A 527 -14.06 -19.41 -2.94
N GLU A 528 -13.62 -19.04 -4.14
CA GLU A 528 -12.24 -19.17 -4.58
C GLU A 528 -11.34 -18.01 -4.16
N VAL A 529 -11.94 -16.89 -3.73
CA VAL A 529 -11.14 -15.73 -3.28
C VAL A 529 -10.59 -15.99 -1.89
N ALA A 530 -9.26 -15.85 -1.74
CA ALA A 530 -8.59 -15.95 -0.46
C ALA A 530 -9.04 -14.83 0.49
N ILE A 531 -9.22 -15.19 1.76
CA ILE A 531 -9.50 -14.25 2.85
C ILE A 531 -8.26 -14.27 3.74
N ASP A 532 -7.68 -13.10 3.96
CA ASP A 532 -6.54 -12.89 4.85
C ASP A 532 -6.94 -12.98 6.32
#